data_a6e127519a4e517b20ff05e4d03741bf
#
_entry.id   a6e127519a4e517b20ff05e4d03741bf
#
_cell.length_a   1.000
_cell.length_b   1.000
_cell.length_c   1.000
_cell.angle_alpha   90.00
_cell.angle_beta   90.00
_cell.angle_gamma   90.00
#
_symmetry.space_group_name_H-M   'P 1'
#
loop_
_entity.id
_entity.type
_entity.pdbx_description
1 polymer ?
#
loop_
_entity_poly.entity_id
_entity_poly.type
_entity_poly.pdbx_seq_one_letter_code
_entity_poly.pdbx_strand_id
1 'polypeptide(L)'
;MSRISKIITIIILTLCLAKISIGADGTKGDPFNVLLVPADGGTEEGTISDFKPIFNAISLATNYSFNIIVGQSYSAVVEGICSGLADFAWFGPVTYLQARDKGCVELLAVEVTKGSSVYYSGIFTNKNNTNINNLSDLKAKKVAFGDINSTSSFIFPMAMLVESGIDPIKDLSKSQLTGSHANSLKALQAGIVDAAAASFNSYEKAVRQGSIMANELKIIARSDPIPNPPLAMSVNLPKIVKDKIRNEISQLHNNPNIKEGMLRGYGGKKVDYYDTSITDKDMLPALKKMVLIDSNFKKTILEANSN
;
A
#
# COMPACT_ATOMS: atom_id res chain seq x y z
N MET A 1 -54.50 -47.15 42.53
CA MET A 1 -54.74 -46.60 41.15
C MET A 1 -53.68 -45.58 40.87
N SER A 2 -52.62 -45.97 40.10
CA SER A 2 -51.43 -45.20 39.81
C SER A 2 -51.63 -44.47 38.50
N ARG A 3 -51.51 -43.14 38.54
CA ARG A 3 -51.48 -42.30 37.33
C ARG A 3 -50.02 -42.15 36.90
N ILE A 4 -49.70 -42.85 35.83
CA ILE A 4 -48.36 -42.68 35.12
C ILE A 4 -48.45 -41.42 34.26
N SER A 5 -47.74 -40.38 34.68
CA SER A 5 -47.51 -39.17 33.90
C SER A 5 -46.47 -39.41 32.87
N LYS A 6 -46.80 -39.36 31.58
CA LYS A 6 -45.88 -39.43 30.47
C LYS A 6 -45.29 -38.04 30.27
N ILE A 7 -44.02 -37.85 30.66
CA ILE A 7 -43.22 -36.66 30.31
C ILE A 7 -42.69 -36.87 28.90
N ILE A 8 -43.26 -36.14 27.95
CA ILE A 8 -42.70 -36.05 26.57
C ILE A 8 -41.59 -35.02 26.61
N THR A 9 -40.34 -35.49 26.58
CA THR A 9 -39.15 -34.62 26.41
C THR A 9 -39.06 -34.28 24.95
N ILE A 10 -39.40 -33.02 24.59
CA ILE A 10 -39.17 -32.45 23.27
C ILE A 10 -37.69 -32.03 23.23
N ILE A 11 -36.84 -32.79 22.54
CA ILE A 11 -35.48 -32.43 22.20
C ILE A 11 -35.58 -31.43 21.03
N ILE A 12 -35.48 -30.15 21.34
CA ILE A 12 -35.30 -29.11 20.32
C ILE A 12 -33.85 -29.22 19.83
N LEU A 13 -33.67 -29.89 18.70
CA LEU A 13 -32.42 -29.93 17.97
C LEU A 13 -32.21 -28.55 17.35
N THR A 14 -31.54 -27.66 18.06
CA THR A 14 -31.06 -26.37 17.51
C THR A 14 -30.00 -26.68 16.47
N LEU A 15 -30.42 -26.76 15.21
CA LEU A 15 -29.51 -26.73 14.08
C LEU A 15 -28.80 -25.36 14.12
N CYS A 16 -27.60 -25.31 14.67
CA CYS A 16 -26.67 -24.21 14.39
C CYS A 16 -26.36 -24.28 12.90
N LEU A 17 -27.12 -23.56 12.09
CA LEU A 17 -26.73 -23.19 10.75
C LEU A 17 -25.48 -22.32 10.92
N ALA A 18 -24.32 -22.95 10.90
CA ALA A 18 -23.07 -22.22 10.65
C ALA A 18 -23.34 -21.42 9.36
N LYS A 19 -23.46 -20.11 9.47
CA LYS A 19 -23.41 -19.24 8.31
C LYS A 19 -22.04 -19.52 7.68
N ILE A 20 -22.04 -20.34 6.64
CA ILE A 20 -20.92 -20.38 5.72
C ILE A 20 -20.86 -18.95 5.21
N SER A 21 -19.87 -18.20 5.65
CA SER A 21 -19.56 -16.90 5.08
C SER A 21 -19.16 -17.19 3.64
N ILE A 22 -20.13 -17.17 2.75
CA ILE A 22 -19.88 -17.14 1.32
C ILE A 22 -19.26 -15.76 1.10
N GLY A 23 -17.99 -15.71 0.72
CA GLY A 23 -17.33 -14.44 0.37
C GLY A 23 -18.16 -13.71 -0.68
N ALA A 24 -17.89 -12.41 -0.86
CA ALA A 24 -18.58 -11.59 -1.86
C ALA A 24 -18.58 -12.27 -3.24
N ASP A 25 -19.65 -12.13 -4.00
CA ASP A 25 -19.81 -12.74 -5.33
C ASP A 25 -19.45 -11.77 -6.48
N GLY A 26 -19.15 -10.51 -6.14
CA GLY A 26 -18.79 -9.47 -7.10
C GLY A 26 -19.97 -8.89 -7.87
N THR A 27 -21.21 -9.14 -7.47
CA THR A 27 -22.39 -8.48 -8.03
C THR A 27 -22.55 -7.06 -7.50
N LYS A 28 -23.49 -6.29 -8.10
CA LYS A 28 -23.82 -4.95 -7.56
C LYS A 28 -24.41 -4.99 -6.16
N GLY A 29 -25.06 -6.09 -5.80
CA GLY A 29 -25.67 -6.30 -4.49
C GLY A 29 -24.68 -6.79 -3.43
N ASP A 30 -23.57 -7.40 -3.89
CA ASP A 30 -22.52 -7.97 -3.05
C ASP A 30 -21.14 -7.77 -3.71
N PRO A 31 -20.65 -6.50 -3.80
CA PRO A 31 -19.42 -6.17 -4.52
C PRO A 31 -18.19 -6.71 -3.80
N PHE A 32 -17.14 -7.01 -4.55
CA PHE A 32 -15.83 -7.31 -3.98
C PHE A 32 -15.26 -6.09 -3.26
N ASN A 33 -14.77 -6.28 -2.06
CA ASN A 33 -14.09 -5.24 -1.29
C ASN A 33 -12.62 -5.13 -1.70
N VAL A 34 -12.17 -3.89 -1.89
CA VAL A 34 -10.79 -3.55 -2.24
C VAL A 34 -10.23 -2.64 -1.17
N LEU A 35 -9.16 -3.07 -0.48
CA LEU A 35 -8.45 -2.24 0.46
C LEU A 35 -7.26 -1.54 -0.20
N LEU A 36 -7.14 -0.24 0.02
CA LEU A 36 -6.00 0.57 -0.42
C LEU A 36 -5.17 1.03 0.77
N VAL A 37 -3.84 0.96 0.66
CA VAL A 37 -2.95 1.60 1.65
C VAL A 37 -3.07 3.12 1.56
N PRO A 38 -3.07 3.87 2.69
CA PRO A 38 -3.21 5.32 2.71
C PRO A 38 -1.88 6.01 2.33
N ALA A 39 -1.39 5.75 1.11
CA ALA A 39 -0.05 6.16 0.68
C ALA A 39 0.09 7.68 0.56
N ASP A 40 -0.89 8.34 -0.01
CA ASP A 40 -0.76 9.73 -0.46
C ASP A 40 -1.28 10.78 0.52
N GLY A 41 -1.80 10.33 1.69
CA GLY A 41 -2.09 11.21 2.86
C GLY A 41 -2.91 12.45 2.58
N GLY A 42 -3.67 12.41 1.49
CA GLY A 42 -4.67 13.40 1.21
C GLY A 42 -5.92 13.14 2.04
N THR A 43 -7.04 13.15 1.36
CA THR A 43 -8.30 12.64 1.89
C THR A 43 -8.51 11.19 1.42
N GLU A 44 -9.43 10.48 2.06
CA GLU A 44 -9.89 9.19 1.61
C GLU A 44 -10.38 9.27 0.16
N GLU A 45 -11.18 10.29 -0.17
CA GLU A 45 -11.68 10.54 -1.51
C GLU A 45 -10.55 10.77 -2.52
N GLY A 46 -9.48 11.46 -2.13
CA GLY A 46 -8.32 11.69 -2.98
C GLY A 46 -7.58 10.40 -3.32
N THR A 47 -7.47 9.47 -2.37
CA THR A 47 -6.89 8.15 -2.60
C THR A 47 -7.83 7.30 -3.48
N ILE A 48 -9.13 7.26 -3.18
CA ILE A 48 -10.11 6.54 -3.99
C ILE A 48 -10.12 7.05 -5.44
N SER A 49 -10.04 8.37 -5.64
CA SER A 49 -10.07 8.96 -6.98
C SER A 49 -8.92 8.52 -7.89
N ASP A 50 -7.77 8.21 -7.32
CA ASP A 50 -6.62 7.70 -8.08
C ASP A 50 -6.87 6.31 -8.65
N PHE A 51 -7.54 5.44 -7.88
CA PHE A 51 -7.73 4.03 -8.22
C PHE A 51 -9.11 3.72 -8.82
N LYS A 52 -10.10 4.59 -8.61
CA LYS A 52 -11.44 4.41 -9.18
C LYS A 52 -11.44 4.18 -10.70
N PRO A 53 -10.63 4.88 -11.51
CA PRO A 53 -10.59 4.64 -12.95
C PRO A 53 -10.21 3.21 -13.33
N ILE A 54 -9.18 2.64 -12.70
CA ILE A 54 -8.75 1.27 -13.00
C ILE A 54 -9.76 0.22 -12.53
N PHE A 55 -10.37 0.40 -11.35
CA PHE A 55 -11.43 -0.53 -10.91
C PHE A 55 -12.69 -0.43 -11.77
N ASN A 56 -13.02 0.75 -12.33
CA ASN A 56 -14.05 0.89 -13.32
C ASN A 56 -13.68 0.12 -14.63
N ALA A 57 -12.42 0.16 -15.06
CA ALA A 57 -11.96 -0.61 -16.22
C ALA A 57 -12.09 -2.12 -15.96
N ILE A 58 -11.66 -2.58 -14.78
CA ILE A 58 -11.80 -3.99 -14.40
C ILE A 58 -13.28 -4.39 -14.34
N SER A 59 -14.15 -3.52 -13.79
CA SER A 59 -15.59 -3.77 -13.77
C SER A 59 -16.19 -3.93 -15.17
N LEU A 60 -15.82 -3.06 -16.12
CA LEU A 60 -16.28 -3.14 -17.50
C LEU A 60 -15.80 -4.43 -18.19
N ALA A 61 -14.58 -4.87 -17.94
CA ALA A 61 -14.02 -6.08 -18.54
C ALA A 61 -14.60 -7.36 -17.93
N THR A 62 -14.85 -7.36 -16.60
CA THR A 62 -15.23 -8.57 -15.86
C THR A 62 -16.71 -8.71 -15.57
N ASN A 63 -17.49 -7.62 -15.65
CA ASN A 63 -18.85 -7.47 -15.09
C ASN A 63 -18.91 -7.65 -13.56
N TYR A 64 -17.79 -7.57 -12.85
CA TYR A 64 -17.78 -7.52 -11.39
C TYR A 64 -17.88 -6.08 -10.88
N SER A 65 -18.40 -5.93 -9.68
CA SER A 65 -18.50 -4.66 -8.96
C SER A 65 -17.48 -4.63 -7.83
N PHE A 66 -16.92 -3.45 -7.56
CA PHE A 66 -15.91 -3.25 -6.53
C PHE A 66 -16.33 -2.11 -5.59
N ASN A 67 -16.15 -2.36 -4.28
CA ASN A 67 -16.26 -1.36 -3.22
C ASN A 67 -14.86 -1.01 -2.75
N ILE A 68 -14.44 0.25 -2.96
CA ILE A 68 -13.06 0.69 -2.69
C ILE A 68 -13.03 1.36 -1.31
N ILE A 69 -12.15 0.87 -0.44
CA ILE A 69 -12.00 1.31 0.94
C ILE A 69 -10.53 1.67 1.20
N VAL A 70 -10.29 2.81 1.79
CA VAL A 70 -8.93 3.20 2.22
C VAL A 70 -8.72 2.75 3.66
N GLY A 71 -7.65 1.99 3.91
CA GLY A 71 -7.29 1.57 5.26
C GLY A 71 -6.76 2.75 6.09
N GLN A 72 -6.94 2.68 7.40
CA GLN A 72 -6.45 3.71 8.33
C GLN A 72 -4.91 3.70 8.46
N SER A 73 -4.27 2.56 8.18
CA SER A 73 -2.81 2.38 8.17
C SER A 73 -2.42 1.25 7.23
N TYR A 74 -1.15 1.15 6.92
CA TYR A 74 -0.63 0.06 6.10
C TYR A 74 -0.85 -1.32 6.74
N SER A 75 -0.68 -1.42 8.06
CA SER A 75 -0.96 -2.68 8.80
C SER A 75 -2.45 -3.01 8.82
N ALA A 76 -3.34 -2.01 8.91
CA ALA A 76 -4.78 -2.25 8.86
C ALA A 76 -5.23 -2.88 7.53
N VAL A 77 -4.58 -2.55 6.41
CA VAL A 77 -4.84 -3.18 5.11
C VAL A 77 -4.39 -4.64 5.11
N VAL A 78 -3.21 -4.94 5.67
CA VAL A 78 -2.72 -6.33 5.82
C VAL A 78 -3.68 -7.16 6.68
N GLU A 79 -4.04 -6.66 7.85
CA GLU A 79 -4.96 -7.38 8.75
C GLU A 79 -6.37 -7.51 8.16
N GLY A 80 -6.84 -6.47 7.47
CA GLY A 80 -8.17 -6.46 6.85
C GLY A 80 -8.34 -7.56 5.80
N ILE A 81 -7.38 -7.72 4.88
CA ILE A 81 -7.48 -8.80 3.89
C ILE A 81 -7.23 -10.18 4.51
N CYS A 82 -6.33 -10.28 5.49
CA CYS A 82 -6.05 -11.54 6.18
C CYS A 82 -7.22 -12.02 7.06
N SER A 83 -8.06 -11.12 7.54
CA SER A 83 -9.29 -11.45 8.28
C SER A 83 -10.52 -11.68 7.39
N GLY A 84 -10.35 -11.54 6.07
CA GLY A 84 -11.45 -11.74 5.11
C GLY A 84 -12.39 -10.53 4.97
N LEU A 85 -11.98 -9.33 5.44
CA LEU A 85 -12.76 -8.10 5.25
C LEU A 85 -12.64 -7.55 3.81
N ALA A 86 -11.67 -8.03 3.05
CA ALA A 86 -11.49 -7.64 1.66
C ALA A 86 -11.06 -8.82 0.79
N ASP A 87 -11.38 -8.71 -0.48
CA ASP A 87 -11.11 -9.68 -1.54
C ASP A 87 -9.86 -9.32 -2.32
N PHE A 88 -9.57 -8.02 -2.40
CA PHE A 88 -8.41 -7.45 -3.08
C PHE A 88 -7.76 -6.39 -2.21
N ALA A 89 -6.46 -6.19 -2.42
CA ALA A 89 -5.76 -5.05 -1.81
C ALA A 89 -4.68 -4.51 -2.73
N TRP A 90 -4.53 -3.18 -2.72
CA TRP A 90 -3.39 -2.52 -3.33
C TRP A 90 -2.38 -2.18 -2.25
N PHE A 91 -1.22 -2.80 -2.33
CA PHE A 91 -0.18 -2.75 -1.32
C PHE A 91 1.03 -1.93 -1.77
N GLY A 92 1.85 -1.49 -0.79
CA GLY A 92 3.26 -1.33 -1.06
C GLY A 92 3.95 -2.70 -1.08
N PRO A 93 5.10 -2.87 -1.76
CA PRO A 93 5.80 -4.17 -1.81
C PRO A 93 6.05 -4.83 -0.45
N VAL A 94 6.42 -4.05 0.58
CA VAL A 94 6.66 -4.58 1.94
C VAL A 94 5.37 -5.12 2.57
N THR A 95 4.26 -4.40 2.49
CA THR A 95 2.98 -4.86 3.04
C THR A 95 2.40 -6.04 2.26
N TYR A 96 2.64 -6.11 0.95
CA TYR A 96 2.35 -7.31 0.18
C TYR A 96 3.10 -8.52 0.73
N LEU A 97 4.43 -8.39 0.93
CA LEU A 97 5.25 -9.48 1.49
C LEU A 97 4.76 -9.90 2.87
N GLN A 98 4.37 -8.96 3.73
CA GLN A 98 3.80 -9.26 5.06
C GLN A 98 2.48 -10.05 4.95
N ALA A 99 1.57 -9.68 4.06
CA ALA A 99 0.31 -10.39 3.85
C ALA A 99 0.53 -11.77 3.20
N ARG A 100 1.47 -11.87 2.23
CA ARG A 100 1.88 -13.14 1.61
C ARG A 100 2.46 -14.10 2.65
N ASP A 101 3.36 -13.64 3.51
CA ASP A 101 4.01 -14.50 4.52
C ASP A 101 3.01 -15.00 5.58
N LYS A 102 1.90 -14.29 5.77
CA LYS A 102 0.73 -14.77 6.54
C LYS A 102 -0.15 -15.76 5.76
N GLY A 103 0.13 -16.01 4.47
CA GLY A 103 -0.66 -16.91 3.62
C GLY A 103 -2.02 -16.35 3.20
N CYS A 104 -2.22 -15.03 3.24
CA CYS A 104 -3.53 -14.41 3.02
C CYS A 104 -3.77 -14.03 1.56
N VAL A 105 -2.70 -13.76 0.79
CA VAL A 105 -2.80 -13.16 -0.54
C VAL A 105 -1.92 -13.86 -1.56
N GLU A 106 -2.30 -13.72 -2.81
CA GLU A 106 -1.47 -14.01 -3.97
C GLU A 106 -1.35 -12.78 -4.86
N LEU A 107 -0.21 -12.67 -5.53
CA LEU A 107 0.09 -11.55 -6.43
C LEU A 107 -0.82 -11.60 -7.65
N LEU A 108 -1.42 -10.46 -8.01
CA LEU A 108 -2.31 -10.36 -9.16
C LEU A 108 -1.66 -9.61 -10.31
N ALA A 109 -1.21 -8.37 -10.07
CA ALA A 109 -0.64 -7.53 -11.12
C ALA A 109 0.20 -6.38 -10.54
N VAL A 110 1.09 -5.84 -11.37
CA VAL A 110 1.73 -4.54 -11.15
C VAL A 110 1.53 -3.65 -12.37
N GLU A 111 1.57 -2.35 -12.15
CA GLU A 111 1.54 -1.37 -13.22
C GLU A 111 2.87 -1.33 -13.99
N VAL A 112 2.79 -1.13 -15.31
CA VAL A 112 3.93 -0.88 -16.19
C VAL A 112 3.77 0.47 -16.85
N THR A 113 4.82 1.29 -16.79
CA THR A 113 4.86 2.61 -17.41
C THR A 113 6.18 2.77 -18.15
N LYS A 114 6.11 3.08 -19.46
CA LYS A 114 7.28 3.20 -20.34
C LYS A 114 8.17 1.96 -20.30
N GLY A 115 7.54 0.78 -20.30
CA GLY A 115 8.24 -0.51 -20.23
C GLY A 115 8.89 -0.83 -18.89
N SER A 116 8.60 -0.06 -17.83
CA SER A 116 9.20 -0.24 -16.51
C SER A 116 8.14 -0.52 -15.45
N SER A 117 8.41 -1.50 -14.58
CA SER A 117 7.58 -1.89 -13.44
C SER A 117 8.23 -1.52 -12.10
N VAL A 118 9.01 -0.43 -12.08
CA VAL A 118 9.67 0.06 -10.86
C VAL A 118 9.38 1.53 -10.61
N TYR A 119 9.46 1.91 -9.35
CA TYR A 119 9.43 3.29 -8.88
C TYR A 119 10.58 3.55 -7.89
N TYR A 120 10.67 4.73 -7.33
CA TYR A 120 11.78 5.14 -6.47
C TYR A 120 11.29 5.91 -5.24
N SER A 121 12.04 5.76 -4.17
CA SER A 121 11.99 6.62 -2.99
C SER A 121 12.99 7.77 -3.15
N GLY A 122 12.67 8.91 -2.54
CA GLY A 122 13.59 10.05 -2.40
C GLY A 122 13.64 10.54 -0.96
N ILE A 123 14.77 11.16 -0.62
CA ILE A 123 14.88 12.03 0.55
C ILE A 123 15.02 13.46 0.05
N PHE A 124 14.14 14.31 0.56
CA PHE A 124 13.98 15.70 0.14
C PHE A 124 14.36 16.64 1.28
N THR A 125 14.88 17.81 0.97
CA THR A 125 15.09 18.92 1.90
C THR A 125 14.64 20.23 1.26
N ASN A 126 14.51 21.29 2.06
CA ASN A 126 14.22 22.62 1.54
C ASN A 126 15.37 23.09 0.64
N LYS A 127 15.06 23.64 -0.54
CA LYS A 127 16.06 24.11 -1.52
C LYS A 127 16.98 25.18 -0.94
N ASN A 128 16.47 26.03 -0.08
CA ASN A 128 17.22 27.10 0.56
C ASN A 128 18.11 26.61 1.72
N ASN A 129 17.98 25.35 2.13
CA ASN A 129 18.86 24.77 3.14
C ASN A 129 20.19 24.36 2.50
N THR A 130 21.18 25.25 2.62
CA THR A 130 22.54 25.04 2.07
C THR A 130 23.35 24.03 2.86
N ASN A 131 22.93 23.67 4.08
CA ASN A 131 23.66 22.79 5.00
C ASN A 131 23.32 21.30 4.82
N ILE A 132 22.32 20.97 3.99
CA ILE A 132 21.90 19.58 3.74
C ILE A 132 21.95 19.34 2.23
N ASN A 133 22.92 18.58 1.75
CA ASN A 133 23.16 18.29 0.33
C ASN A 133 23.22 16.80 0.02
N ASN A 134 23.44 15.96 1.04
CA ASN A 134 23.54 14.51 0.94
C ASN A 134 23.10 13.85 2.26
N LEU A 135 23.12 12.51 2.32
CA LEU A 135 22.67 11.76 3.51
C LEU A 135 23.50 12.05 4.75
N SER A 136 24.81 12.24 4.64
CA SER A 136 25.69 12.47 5.80
C SER A 136 25.37 13.78 6.54
N ASP A 137 24.78 14.76 5.85
CA ASP A 137 24.36 16.03 6.43
C ASP A 137 23.09 15.91 7.29
N LEU A 138 22.47 14.74 7.31
CA LEU A 138 21.27 14.48 8.12
C LEU A 138 21.60 14.19 9.60
N LYS A 139 22.86 14.02 9.97
CA LYS A 139 23.25 13.86 11.39
C LYS A 139 22.76 15.05 12.22
N ALA A 140 22.18 14.73 13.37
CA ALA A 140 21.52 15.68 14.29
C ALA A 140 20.34 16.47 13.67
N LYS A 141 19.75 15.98 12.57
CA LYS A 141 18.57 16.59 11.92
C LYS A 141 17.28 15.84 12.24
N LYS A 142 16.16 16.55 12.12
CA LYS A 142 14.81 15.95 12.19
C LYS A 142 14.41 15.49 10.80
N VAL A 143 14.10 14.21 10.65
CA VAL A 143 13.70 13.64 9.37
C VAL A 143 12.30 13.04 9.48
N ALA A 144 11.41 13.44 8.56
CA ALA A 144 10.07 12.88 8.48
C ALA A 144 10.05 11.63 7.61
N PHE A 145 9.36 10.60 8.11
CA PHE A 145 9.06 9.36 7.42
C PHE A 145 7.55 9.14 7.43
N GLY A 146 7.02 8.37 6.47
CA GLY A 146 5.59 8.07 6.42
C GLY A 146 5.16 7.00 7.44
N ASP A 147 4.39 6.02 6.96
CA ASP A 147 4.00 4.85 7.78
C ASP A 147 5.18 3.89 7.92
N ILE A 148 5.36 3.31 9.11
CA ILE A 148 6.46 2.40 9.45
C ILE A 148 6.50 1.12 8.59
N ASN A 149 5.40 0.77 7.92
CA ASN A 149 5.29 -0.34 6.98
C ASN A 149 5.33 0.10 5.51
N SER A 150 5.48 1.41 5.26
CA SER A 150 5.63 1.91 3.90
C SER A 150 6.98 1.52 3.30
N THR A 151 6.96 0.94 2.11
CA THR A 151 8.17 0.58 1.37
C THR A 151 9.02 1.81 1.07
N SER A 152 8.44 2.86 0.51
CA SER A 152 9.17 3.99 -0.06
C SER A 152 9.17 5.28 0.77
N SER A 153 8.40 5.34 1.88
CA SER A 153 8.51 6.46 2.82
C SER A 153 9.11 6.07 4.17
N PHE A 154 9.44 4.78 4.36
CA PHE A 154 10.11 4.31 5.57
C PHE A 154 11.22 3.28 5.29
N ILE A 155 10.88 2.09 4.76
CA ILE A 155 11.84 0.96 4.67
C ILE A 155 13.04 1.30 3.80
N PHE A 156 12.83 1.75 2.56
CA PHE A 156 13.94 2.12 1.68
C PHE A 156 14.71 3.35 2.17
N PRO A 157 14.07 4.45 2.61
CA PRO A 157 14.79 5.57 3.22
C PRO A 157 15.63 5.19 4.44
N MET A 158 15.09 4.37 5.35
CA MET A 158 15.86 3.89 6.50
C MET A 158 17.04 3.02 6.07
N ALA A 159 16.82 2.12 5.10
CA ALA A 159 17.90 1.32 4.53
C ALA A 159 18.99 2.18 3.89
N MET A 160 18.61 3.23 3.14
CA MET A 160 19.57 4.18 2.55
C MET A 160 20.45 4.86 3.62
N LEU A 161 19.86 5.25 4.76
CA LEU A 161 20.62 5.81 5.88
C LEU A 161 21.60 4.78 6.46
N VAL A 162 21.12 3.59 6.79
CA VAL A 162 21.95 2.51 7.37
C VAL A 162 23.10 2.12 6.42
N GLU A 163 22.81 1.94 5.13
CA GLU A 163 23.79 1.60 4.10
C GLU A 163 24.82 2.72 3.86
N SER A 164 24.46 3.97 4.17
CA SER A 164 25.36 5.12 4.14
C SER A 164 26.14 5.32 5.46
N GLY A 165 26.05 4.39 6.40
CA GLY A 165 26.75 4.48 7.69
C GLY A 165 26.14 5.44 8.70
N ILE A 166 24.84 5.78 8.51
CA ILE A 166 24.06 6.60 9.45
C ILE A 166 23.16 5.67 10.26
N ASP A 167 23.27 5.72 11.58
CA ASP A 167 22.34 5.06 12.49
C ASP A 167 21.11 5.98 12.70
N PRO A 168 19.93 5.65 12.13
CA PRO A 168 18.77 6.54 12.23
C PRO A 168 18.25 6.73 13.66
N ILE A 169 18.66 5.87 14.59
CA ILE A 169 18.25 5.93 15.99
C ILE A 169 19.17 6.86 16.78
N LYS A 170 20.48 6.81 16.50
CA LYS A 170 21.50 7.55 17.28
C LYS A 170 21.91 8.85 16.60
N ASP A 171 22.02 8.84 15.26
CA ASP A 171 22.58 9.95 14.50
C ASP A 171 21.54 11.02 14.15
N LEU A 172 20.24 10.66 14.00
CA LEU A 172 19.20 11.65 13.77
C LEU A 172 18.74 12.28 15.10
N SER A 173 18.42 13.57 15.09
CA SER A 173 17.83 14.20 16.29
C SER A 173 16.39 13.71 16.51
N LYS A 174 15.67 13.38 15.43
CA LYS A 174 14.34 12.75 15.49
C LYS A 174 14.00 12.07 14.16
N SER A 175 13.52 10.83 14.23
CA SER A 175 12.85 10.11 13.12
C SER A 175 11.34 10.27 13.27
N GLN A 176 10.74 11.31 12.69
CA GLN A 176 9.32 11.62 12.88
C GLN A 176 8.43 10.80 11.94
N LEU A 177 7.57 9.95 12.50
CA LEU A 177 6.55 9.21 11.74
C LEU A 177 5.33 10.11 11.52
N THR A 178 4.94 10.30 10.25
CA THR A 178 3.85 11.18 9.84
C THR A 178 2.64 10.45 9.27
N GLY A 179 2.75 9.12 9.12
CA GLY A 179 1.72 8.22 8.63
C GLY A 179 1.59 8.18 7.09
N SER A 180 2.09 9.18 6.36
CA SER A 180 1.96 9.20 4.90
C SER A 180 3.05 10.02 4.19
N HIS A 181 3.22 9.78 2.88
CA HIS A 181 4.13 10.55 2.03
C HIS A 181 3.78 12.05 2.02
N ALA A 182 2.50 12.37 1.83
CA ALA A 182 2.06 13.76 1.73
C ALA A 182 2.28 14.52 3.04
N ASN A 183 2.03 13.88 4.19
CA ASN A 183 2.27 14.49 5.49
C ASN A 183 3.76 14.75 5.73
N SER A 184 4.64 13.81 5.30
CA SER A 184 6.10 14.01 5.38
C SER A 184 6.55 15.23 4.57
N LEU A 185 6.08 15.35 3.31
CA LEU A 185 6.41 16.47 2.44
C LEU A 185 5.84 17.80 2.97
N LYS A 186 4.61 17.81 3.49
CA LYS A 186 4.00 18.98 4.11
C LYS A 186 4.76 19.44 5.36
N ALA A 187 5.19 18.49 6.21
CA ALA A 187 6.00 18.80 7.39
C ALA A 187 7.35 19.43 7.01
N LEU A 188 7.96 18.97 5.91
CA LEU A 188 9.18 19.59 5.37
C LEU A 188 8.91 21.01 4.84
N GLN A 189 7.88 21.20 4.03
CA GLN A 189 7.53 22.52 3.48
C GLN A 189 7.20 23.52 4.59
N ALA A 190 6.54 23.08 5.65
CA ALA A 190 6.23 23.89 6.82
C ALA A 190 7.44 24.14 7.74
N GLY A 191 8.62 23.60 7.44
CA GLY A 191 9.82 23.76 8.26
C GLY A 191 9.78 23.05 9.62
N ILE A 192 8.85 22.10 9.80
CA ILE A 192 8.73 21.30 11.04
C ILE A 192 9.87 20.29 11.13
N VAL A 193 10.35 19.81 9.98
CA VAL A 193 11.49 18.88 9.85
C VAL A 193 12.50 19.42 8.85
N ASP A 194 13.75 18.93 8.93
CA ASP A 194 14.86 19.33 8.08
C ASP A 194 14.89 18.58 6.74
N ALA A 195 14.38 17.34 6.76
CA ALA A 195 14.26 16.49 5.56
C ALA A 195 13.01 15.60 5.66
N ALA A 196 12.57 15.08 4.52
CA ALA A 196 11.42 14.18 4.43
C ALA A 196 11.64 13.08 3.41
N ALA A 197 11.18 11.87 3.75
CA ALA A 197 11.16 10.71 2.87
C ALA A 197 9.80 10.56 2.19
N ALA A 198 9.80 10.38 0.87
CA ALA A 198 8.61 10.10 0.08
C ALA A 198 8.94 9.35 -1.21
N SER A 199 7.96 8.71 -1.84
CA SER A 199 8.12 8.24 -3.21
C SER A 199 8.13 9.42 -4.18
N PHE A 200 8.83 9.29 -5.31
CA PHE A 200 8.77 10.28 -6.38
C PHE A 200 7.34 10.41 -6.93
N ASN A 201 6.58 9.31 -7.01
CA ASN A 201 5.20 9.35 -7.48
C ASN A 201 4.32 10.23 -6.58
N SER A 202 4.44 10.10 -5.25
CA SER A 202 3.69 10.94 -4.30
C SER A 202 4.18 12.40 -4.31
N TYR A 203 5.49 12.63 -4.45
CA TYR A 203 6.03 13.98 -4.63
C TYR A 203 5.49 14.64 -5.90
N GLU A 204 5.57 13.97 -7.04
CA GLU A 204 5.07 14.47 -8.31
C GLU A 204 3.53 14.73 -8.26
N LYS A 205 2.77 13.85 -7.58
CA LYS A 205 1.34 14.07 -7.34
C LYS A 205 1.10 15.34 -6.52
N ALA A 206 1.83 15.50 -5.41
CA ALA A 206 1.71 16.67 -4.55
C ALA A 206 2.03 17.97 -5.29
N VAL A 207 3.04 17.96 -6.19
CA VAL A 207 3.36 19.07 -7.08
C VAL A 207 2.25 19.33 -8.09
N ARG A 208 1.73 18.31 -8.77
CA ARG A 208 0.62 18.47 -9.73
C ARG A 208 -0.65 19.02 -9.08
N GLN A 209 -0.89 18.70 -7.81
CA GLN A 209 -2.03 19.20 -7.04
C GLN A 209 -1.79 20.59 -6.42
N GLY A 210 -0.59 21.16 -6.58
CA GLY A 210 -0.21 22.43 -5.98
C GLY A 210 -0.09 22.41 -4.45
N SER A 211 -0.08 21.21 -3.84
CA SER A 211 0.10 21.08 -2.38
C SER A 211 1.57 21.17 -1.95
N ILE A 212 2.51 21.01 -2.88
CA ILE A 212 3.94 21.20 -2.72
C ILE A 212 4.47 22.00 -3.90
N MET A 213 5.32 22.98 -3.63
CA MET A 213 5.99 23.78 -4.65
C MET A 213 7.31 23.11 -5.05
N ALA A 214 7.40 22.63 -6.29
CA ALA A 214 8.56 21.89 -6.78
C ALA A 214 9.89 22.67 -6.66
N ASN A 215 9.83 23.99 -6.81
CA ASN A 215 11.00 24.87 -6.72
C ASN A 215 11.48 25.15 -5.28
N GLU A 216 10.73 24.73 -4.26
CA GLU A 216 11.08 24.90 -2.84
C GLU A 216 11.82 23.70 -2.26
N LEU A 217 11.76 22.56 -2.92
CA LEU A 217 12.42 21.33 -2.44
C LEU A 217 13.56 20.92 -3.38
N LYS A 218 14.58 20.29 -2.82
CA LYS A 218 15.64 19.59 -3.55
C LYS A 218 15.75 18.14 -3.07
N ILE A 219 16.17 17.27 -3.97
CA ILE A 219 16.42 15.87 -3.73
C ILE A 219 17.85 15.71 -3.25
N ILE A 220 18.09 15.07 -2.12
CA ILE A 220 19.41 14.80 -1.57
C ILE A 220 19.83 13.32 -1.71
N ALA A 221 18.84 12.44 -1.90
CA ALA A 221 19.10 11.03 -2.17
C ALA A 221 17.95 10.40 -2.96
N ARG A 222 18.27 9.37 -3.75
CA ARG A 222 17.34 8.53 -4.48
C ARG A 222 17.65 7.06 -4.19
N SER A 223 16.65 6.23 -4.00
CA SER A 223 16.81 4.81 -3.74
C SER A 223 17.21 4.01 -4.97
N ASP A 224 17.64 2.77 -4.73
CA ASP A 224 17.58 1.71 -5.73
C ASP A 224 16.15 1.55 -6.28
N PRO A 225 16.00 0.89 -7.47
CA PRO A 225 14.68 0.58 -8.01
C PRO A 225 13.84 -0.24 -7.02
N ILE A 226 12.59 0.16 -6.86
CA ILE A 226 11.58 -0.51 -6.03
C ILE A 226 10.55 -1.12 -6.98
N PRO A 227 10.18 -2.40 -6.85
CA PRO A 227 9.05 -2.96 -7.61
C PRO A 227 7.80 -2.09 -7.43
N ASN A 228 7.03 -1.87 -8.49
CA ASN A 228 5.79 -1.09 -8.38
C ASN A 228 4.83 -1.71 -7.36
N PRO A 229 4.01 -0.86 -6.67
CA PRO A 229 3.01 -1.31 -5.72
C PRO A 229 2.07 -2.34 -6.32
N PRO A 230 2.02 -3.59 -5.77
CA PRO A 230 1.22 -4.64 -6.36
C PRO A 230 -0.26 -4.56 -5.98
N LEU A 231 -1.12 -4.88 -6.93
CA LEU A 231 -2.47 -5.35 -6.67
C LEU A 231 -2.39 -6.85 -6.34
N ALA A 232 -2.99 -7.25 -5.23
CA ALA A 232 -3.06 -8.63 -4.79
C ALA A 232 -4.51 -9.04 -4.54
N MET A 233 -4.77 -10.33 -4.52
CA MET A 233 -6.08 -10.90 -4.25
C MET A 233 -6.01 -11.93 -3.13
N SER A 234 -7.13 -12.11 -2.40
CA SER A 234 -7.25 -13.10 -1.35
C SER A 234 -7.06 -14.51 -1.90
N VAL A 235 -6.31 -15.35 -1.16
CA VAL A 235 -6.17 -16.77 -1.50
C VAL A 235 -7.50 -17.50 -1.45
N ASN A 236 -8.48 -17.00 -0.69
CA ASN A 236 -9.79 -17.61 -0.50
C ASN A 236 -10.77 -17.36 -1.65
N LEU A 237 -10.46 -16.47 -2.59
CA LEU A 237 -11.30 -16.27 -3.77
C LEU A 237 -11.42 -17.55 -4.60
N PRO A 238 -12.60 -17.86 -5.16
CA PRO A 238 -12.80 -19.00 -6.05
C PRO A 238 -11.84 -18.92 -7.26
N LYS A 239 -11.27 -20.05 -7.65
CA LYS A 239 -10.32 -20.12 -8.77
C LYS A 239 -10.88 -19.48 -10.06
N ILE A 240 -12.16 -19.70 -10.35
CA ILE A 240 -12.80 -19.14 -11.54
C ILE A 240 -12.82 -17.60 -11.53
N VAL A 241 -12.98 -16.98 -10.35
CA VAL A 241 -12.91 -15.51 -10.16
C VAL A 241 -11.49 -15.03 -10.37
N LYS A 242 -10.52 -15.70 -9.73
CA LYS A 242 -9.10 -15.37 -9.85
C LYS A 242 -8.62 -15.42 -11.31
N ASP A 243 -8.91 -16.51 -11.99
CA ASP A 243 -8.49 -16.72 -13.38
C ASP A 243 -9.12 -15.67 -14.31
N LYS A 244 -10.43 -15.38 -14.13
CA LYS A 244 -11.13 -14.37 -14.92
C LYS A 244 -10.53 -12.98 -14.72
N ILE A 245 -10.34 -12.55 -13.47
CA ILE A 245 -9.79 -11.22 -13.16
C ILE A 245 -8.36 -11.10 -13.68
N ARG A 246 -7.52 -12.10 -13.48
CA ARG A 246 -6.13 -12.11 -13.99
C ARG A 246 -6.08 -11.99 -15.51
N ASN A 247 -6.92 -12.76 -16.20
CA ASN A 247 -6.99 -12.72 -17.68
C ASN A 247 -7.45 -11.34 -18.16
N GLU A 248 -8.54 -10.82 -17.62
CA GLU A 248 -9.07 -9.52 -18.06
C GLU A 248 -8.10 -8.37 -17.76
N ILE A 249 -7.45 -8.35 -16.60
CA ILE A 249 -6.45 -7.33 -16.25
C ILE A 249 -5.28 -7.36 -17.22
N SER A 250 -4.81 -8.54 -17.62
CA SER A 250 -3.71 -8.68 -18.57
C SER A 250 -4.01 -8.08 -19.95
N GLN A 251 -5.30 -7.96 -20.30
CA GLN A 251 -5.79 -7.51 -21.61
C GLN A 251 -6.47 -6.13 -21.59
N LEU A 252 -6.53 -5.45 -20.42
CA LEU A 252 -7.23 -4.16 -20.30
C LEU A 252 -6.77 -3.13 -21.33
N HIS A 253 -5.46 -3.07 -21.60
CA HIS A 253 -4.88 -2.12 -22.55
C HIS A 253 -5.24 -2.42 -24.04
N ASN A 254 -5.68 -3.65 -24.35
CA ASN A 254 -6.12 -4.10 -25.66
C ASN A 254 -7.66 -4.05 -25.82
N ASN A 255 -8.39 -3.82 -24.74
CA ASN A 255 -9.85 -3.84 -24.76
C ASN A 255 -10.40 -2.51 -25.30
N PRO A 256 -11.11 -2.51 -26.45
CA PRO A 256 -11.60 -1.29 -27.11
C PRO A 256 -12.63 -0.50 -26.29
N ASN A 257 -13.25 -1.14 -25.30
CA ASN A 257 -14.21 -0.49 -24.41
C ASN A 257 -13.51 0.26 -23.23
N ILE A 258 -12.22 0.04 -23.03
CA ILE A 258 -11.45 0.67 -21.96
C ILE A 258 -10.78 1.93 -22.50
N LYS A 259 -11.22 3.08 -22.02
CA LYS A 259 -10.60 4.36 -22.38
C LYS A 259 -9.21 4.47 -21.73
N GLU A 260 -8.25 5.03 -22.46
CA GLU A 260 -6.88 5.26 -22.00
C GLU A 260 -6.83 6.00 -20.66
N GLY A 261 -7.77 6.92 -20.40
CA GLY A 261 -7.90 7.64 -19.14
C GLY A 261 -8.25 6.76 -17.93
N MET A 262 -8.67 5.50 -18.14
CA MET A 262 -9.01 4.55 -17.09
C MET A 262 -7.80 3.71 -16.63
N LEU A 263 -6.74 3.62 -17.44
CA LEU A 263 -5.51 2.93 -17.08
C LEU A 263 -4.66 3.85 -16.18
N ARG A 264 -4.92 3.76 -14.88
CA ARG A 264 -4.26 4.55 -13.83
C ARG A 264 -3.61 3.63 -12.82
N GLY A 265 -2.51 4.10 -12.24
CA GLY A 265 -1.75 3.40 -11.23
C GLY A 265 -1.47 4.27 -10.02
N TYR A 266 -0.49 3.89 -9.25
CA TYR A 266 -0.10 4.57 -8.01
C TYR A 266 0.16 6.07 -8.22
N GLY A 267 -0.48 6.88 -7.35
CA GLY A 267 -0.47 8.34 -7.47
C GLY A 267 -1.31 8.89 -8.62
N GLY A 268 -2.25 8.09 -9.16
CA GLY A 268 -3.19 8.51 -10.23
C GLY A 268 -2.51 8.72 -11.59
N LYS A 269 -1.25 8.28 -11.76
CA LYS A 269 -0.53 8.44 -13.03
C LYS A 269 -1.08 7.50 -14.09
N LYS A 270 -0.96 7.89 -15.36
CA LYS A 270 -1.24 7.01 -16.51
C LYS A 270 -0.24 5.87 -16.53
N VAL A 271 -0.73 4.66 -16.84
CA VAL A 271 0.07 3.46 -17.05
C VAL A 271 -0.20 2.89 -18.44
N ASP A 272 0.78 2.15 -18.98
CA ASP A 272 0.65 1.55 -20.31
C ASP A 272 -0.20 0.28 -20.23
N TYR A 273 0.09 -0.58 -19.25
CA TYR A 273 -0.65 -1.83 -19.00
C TYR A 273 -0.37 -2.35 -17.59
N TYR A 274 -1.05 -3.44 -17.23
CA TYR A 274 -0.83 -4.19 -16.00
C TYR A 274 -0.19 -5.53 -16.32
N ASP A 275 0.97 -5.82 -15.72
CA ASP A 275 1.66 -7.10 -15.87
C ASP A 275 1.15 -8.09 -14.81
N THR A 276 0.51 -9.16 -15.28
CA THR A 276 0.01 -10.26 -14.45
C THR A 276 0.97 -11.46 -14.41
N SER A 277 2.10 -11.39 -15.13
CA SER A 277 3.15 -12.42 -15.11
C SER A 277 4.16 -12.23 -13.97
N ILE A 278 4.05 -11.10 -13.25
CA ILE A 278 4.86 -10.78 -12.08
C ILE A 278 4.81 -11.88 -11.03
N THR A 279 5.93 -12.13 -10.37
CA THR A 279 6.10 -13.17 -9.35
C THR A 279 6.69 -12.61 -8.07
N ASP A 280 6.68 -13.40 -7.00
CA ASP A 280 7.33 -13.03 -5.73
C ASP A 280 8.84 -12.76 -5.89
N LYS A 281 9.49 -13.33 -6.91
CA LYS A 281 10.90 -13.06 -7.20
C LYS A 281 11.16 -11.60 -7.54
N ASP A 282 10.18 -10.97 -8.17
CA ASP A 282 10.28 -9.55 -8.54
C ASP A 282 10.19 -8.63 -7.31
N MET A 283 9.70 -9.14 -6.16
CA MET A 283 9.64 -8.44 -4.89
C MET A 283 10.93 -8.57 -4.06
N LEU A 284 11.96 -9.33 -4.52
CA LEU A 284 13.23 -9.52 -3.81
C LEU A 284 13.92 -8.21 -3.38
N PRO A 285 13.93 -7.13 -4.18
CA PRO A 285 14.52 -5.86 -3.72
C PRO A 285 13.86 -5.33 -2.44
N ALA A 286 12.52 -5.41 -2.35
CA ALA A 286 11.78 -5.00 -1.15
C ALA A 286 12.03 -5.94 0.04
N LEU A 287 12.09 -7.25 -0.22
CA LEU A 287 12.40 -8.26 0.81
C LEU A 287 13.77 -8.00 1.44
N LYS A 288 14.81 -7.74 0.65
CA LYS A 288 16.17 -7.44 1.15
C LYS A 288 16.18 -6.25 2.11
N LYS A 289 15.50 -5.16 1.75
CA LYS A 289 15.42 -3.98 2.61
C LYS A 289 14.55 -4.22 3.84
N MET A 290 13.50 -5.05 3.73
CA MET A 290 12.65 -5.44 4.87
C MET A 290 13.42 -6.27 5.90
N VAL A 291 14.37 -7.11 5.46
CA VAL A 291 15.25 -7.88 6.35
C VAL A 291 16.23 -6.95 7.07
N LEU A 292 16.77 -5.94 6.39
CA LEU A 292 17.68 -4.95 6.98
C LEU A 292 16.96 -4.07 8.01
N ILE A 293 15.72 -3.67 7.72
CA ILE A 293 14.87 -2.84 8.58
C ILE A 293 13.80 -3.74 9.20
N ASP A 294 14.24 -4.61 10.08
CA ASP A 294 13.44 -5.67 10.68
C ASP A 294 12.46 -5.16 11.77
N SER A 295 11.75 -6.10 12.41
CA SER A 295 10.78 -5.81 13.46
C SER A 295 11.43 -5.19 14.71
N ASN A 296 12.66 -5.57 15.06
CA ASN A 296 13.37 -5.03 16.19
C ASN A 296 13.80 -3.58 15.94
N PHE A 297 14.31 -3.30 14.74
CA PHE A 297 14.61 -1.95 14.29
C PHE A 297 13.37 -1.05 14.37
N LYS A 298 12.24 -1.50 13.81
CA LYS A 298 10.97 -0.77 13.85
C LYS A 298 10.50 -0.50 15.27
N LYS A 299 10.57 -1.48 16.16
CA LYS A 299 10.22 -1.34 17.57
C LYS A 299 11.05 -0.24 18.25
N THR A 300 12.37 -0.24 18.03
CA THR A 300 13.26 0.79 18.61
C THR A 300 12.92 2.19 18.09
N ILE A 301 12.58 2.33 16.79
CA ILE A 301 12.11 3.61 16.23
C ILE A 301 10.80 4.08 16.90
N LEU A 302 9.85 3.17 17.12
CA LEU A 302 8.59 3.50 17.79
C LEU A 302 8.82 3.96 19.23
N GLU A 303 9.66 3.25 19.99
CA GLU A 303 10.03 3.59 21.36
C GLU A 303 10.71 4.97 21.44
N ALA A 304 11.63 5.27 20.52
CA ALA A 304 12.30 6.57 20.44
C ALA A 304 11.35 7.73 20.06
N ASN A 305 10.22 7.44 19.42
CA ASN A 305 9.20 8.45 19.06
C ASN A 305 8.14 8.65 20.14
N SER A 306 8.06 7.76 21.13
CA SER A 306 7.06 7.80 22.22
C SER A 306 7.54 8.65 23.41
N ASN A 307 8.83 8.97 23.44
CA ASN A 307 9.49 9.80 24.44
C ASN A 307 9.74 11.22 23.87
#